data_97fc58258714a3cdaf6f40903ee8f4ff
#
_entry.id   97fc58258714a3cdaf6f40903ee8f4ff
#
_cell.length_a   1.000
_cell.length_b   1.000
_cell.length_c   1.000
_cell.angle_alpha   90.00
_cell.angle_beta   90.00
_cell.angle_gamma   90.00
#
_symmetry.space_group_name_H-M   'P 1'
#
loop_
_entity.id
_entity.type
_entity.pdbx_description
1 polymer ?
#
loop_
_entity_poly.entity_id
_entity_poly.type
_entity_poly.pdbx_seq_one_letter_code
_entity_poly.pdbx_strand_id
1 'polypeptide(L)'
;AAPAGAAPSGVPVAAVPVTAAADRAGAHPSWSADPTPSWGVDSLPCRDVLFVGVRGSGEKAPWGGTVEGVRTILSEELDRPANQIWLDYPAVSPHTLGTHDLEAHVLDPAPPSSDYFDSVEEGSQELTRVLGQSARRCPGQQVLLVGFSQGAQVITRAVAGGADSSTLAGALLLGNPAHHPGQNAREVDGQVDTPAIGLAATLTYLRAQARPGDDTTRREAVHNLVDEVFALHEGKVSNGVIAGTLNTAHEVVPARLYSRILSVCSEGDLVCDAAPAMSRMLTSSSSMEDEFAAARPVHGGYSTDVVRTAAEELARLVGEAAAAPEEPSGPPPEPWVDPPPSDDAIPAL
;
A
#
# COMPACT_ATOMS: atom_id res chain seq x y z
N ALA A 1 -2.40 -58.93 45.72
CA ALA A 1 -1.53 -59.27 44.60
C ALA A 1 -2.33 -59.11 43.31
N ALA A 2 -2.08 -58.07 42.57
CA ALA A 2 -2.61 -57.84 41.23
C ALA A 2 -1.46 -57.88 40.24
N PRO A 3 -1.63 -58.45 39.05
CA PRO A 3 -0.55 -58.61 38.11
C PRO A 3 -0.29 -57.36 37.28
N ALA A 4 0.97 -57.11 37.01
CA ALA A 4 1.47 -56.03 36.18
C ALA A 4 1.06 -56.25 34.71
N GLY A 5 0.42 -55.24 34.11
CA GLY A 5 0.12 -55.20 32.69
C GLY A 5 1.33 -54.70 31.89
N ALA A 6 1.72 -55.50 30.87
CA ALA A 6 2.79 -55.14 29.93
C ALA A 6 2.38 -54.01 28.99
N ALA A 7 3.30 -53.08 28.79
CA ALA A 7 3.17 -52.00 27.80
C ALA A 7 3.41 -52.55 26.38
N PRO A 8 2.68 -52.07 25.37
CA PRO A 8 2.95 -52.43 23.99
C PRO A 8 4.19 -51.71 23.44
N SER A 9 5.07 -52.47 22.84
CA SER A 9 6.28 -52.00 22.16
C SER A 9 5.88 -51.17 20.93
N GLY A 10 6.17 -49.85 20.98
CA GLY A 10 6.03 -48.98 19.82
C GLY A 10 7.11 -49.28 18.77
N VAL A 11 6.69 -49.59 17.57
CA VAL A 11 7.53 -49.67 16.39
C VAL A 11 8.03 -48.29 16.04
N PRO A 12 9.32 -48.02 15.84
CA PRO A 12 9.78 -46.71 15.40
C PRO A 12 9.35 -46.49 13.94
N VAL A 13 8.48 -45.51 13.72
CA VAL A 13 8.19 -44.98 12.40
C VAL A 13 9.42 -44.24 11.92
N ALA A 14 10.09 -44.78 10.91
CA ALA A 14 11.20 -44.12 10.25
C ALA A 14 10.71 -42.79 9.68
N ALA A 15 11.28 -41.69 10.16
CA ALA A 15 11.10 -40.37 9.57
C ALA A 15 11.67 -40.39 8.15
N VAL A 16 10.79 -40.33 7.16
CA VAL A 16 11.16 -40.03 5.77
C VAL A 16 11.73 -38.63 5.75
N PRO A 17 12.97 -38.41 5.30
CA PRO A 17 13.47 -37.07 5.10
C PRO A 17 12.62 -36.43 3.99
N VAL A 18 11.80 -35.44 4.35
CA VAL A 18 11.23 -34.52 3.38
C VAL A 18 12.42 -33.69 2.90
N THR A 19 13.04 -34.12 1.83
CA THR A 19 13.86 -33.24 1.02
C THR A 19 12.91 -32.18 0.48
N ALA A 20 12.89 -31.01 1.13
CA ALA A 20 12.41 -29.81 0.55
C ALA A 20 13.33 -29.52 -0.65
N ALA A 21 12.97 -30.06 -1.80
CA ALA A 21 13.34 -29.48 -3.07
C ALA A 21 12.57 -28.16 -3.11
N ALA A 22 13.23 -27.10 -2.60
CA ALA A 22 12.91 -25.78 -3.03
C ALA A 22 13.24 -25.78 -4.53
N ASP A 23 12.23 -26.06 -5.36
CA ASP A 23 12.22 -25.62 -6.73
C ASP A 23 12.41 -24.11 -6.67
N ARG A 24 13.64 -23.67 -6.83
CA ARG A 24 13.96 -22.32 -7.25
C ARG A 24 13.34 -22.22 -8.65
N ALA A 25 12.09 -21.79 -8.72
CA ALA A 25 11.52 -21.27 -9.94
C ALA A 25 12.55 -20.26 -10.46
N GLY A 26 13.13 -20.54 -11.62
CA GLY A 26 14.35 -19.89 -12.06
C GLY A 26 14.11 -18.40 -12.19
N ALA A 27 14.83 -17.63 -11.38
CA ALA A 27 14.99 -16.22 -11.67
C ALA A 27 15.50 -16.10 -13.12
N HIS A 28 14.83 -15.29 -13.93
CA HIS A 28 15.26 -15.06 -15.31
C HIS A 28 16.76 -14.70 -15.29
N PRO A 29 17.61 -15.28 -16.11
CA PRO A 29 19.07 -15.11 -16.04
C PRO A 29 19.53 -13.64 -16.20
N SER A 30 18.62 -12.76 -16.61
CA SER A 30 18.86 -11.32 -16.75
C SER A 30 18.69 -10.52 -15.44
N TRP A 31 18.09 -11.09 -14.40
CA TRP A 31 17.92 -10.42 -13.09
C TRP A 31 19.08 -10.78 -12.15
N SER A 32 19.54 -9.83 -11.32
CA SER A 32 20.58 -10.08 -10.33
C SER A 32 20.10 -11.16 -9.33
N ALA A 33 21.02 -12.05 -8.90
CA ALA A 33 20.64 -13.17 -8.02
C ALA A 33 20.20 -12.68 -6.64
N ASP A 34 20.89 -11.66 -6.10
CA ASP A 34 20.64 -11.15 -4.75
C ASP A 34 20.23 -9.67 -4.80
N PRO A 35 19.18 -9.28 -4.07
CA PRO A 35 18.79 -7.89 -3.95
C PRO A 35 19.78 -7.11 -3.08
N THR A 36 20.12 -5.90 -3.49
CA THR A 36 21.01 -4.98 -2.78
C THR A 36 20.19 -4.03 -1.90
N PRO A 37 20.64 -3.66 -0.69
CA PRO A 37 19.97 -2.63 0.08
C PRO A 37 20.07 -1.26 -0.62
N SER A 38 19.08 -0.39 -0.39
CA SER A 38 18.95 0.90 -1.08
C SER A 38 20.18 1.81 -0.97
N TRP A 39 20.88 1.77 0.16
CA TRP A 39 22.13 2.53 0.32
C TRP A 39 23.27 2.09 -0.63
N GLY A 40 23.17 0.89 -1.19
CA GLY A 40 24.12 0.36 -2.18
C GLY A 40 23.81 0.72 -3.63
N VAL A 41 22.76 1.48 -3.92
CA VAL A 41 22.31 1.80 -5.28
C VAL A 41 23.39 2.46 -6.14
N ASP A 42 24.27 3.24 -5.54
CA ASP A 42 25.36 3.94 -6.23
C ASP A 42 26.47 3.00 -6.74
N SER A 43 26.57 1.80 -6.19
CA SER A 43 27.56 0.80 -6.60
C SER A 43 27.07 -0.10 -7.74
N LEU A 44 25.78 -0.09 -8.07
CA LEU A 44 25.21 -0.95 -9.10
C LEU A 44 25.53 -0.42 -10.51
N PRO A 45 25.81 -1.31 -11.48
CA PRO A 45 25.93 -0.89 -12.88
C PRO A 45 24.56 -0.45 -13.40
N CYS A 46 24.51 0.46 -14.36
CA CYS A 46 23.26 0.78 -15.04
C CYS A 46 22.78 -0.44 -15.85
N ARG A 47 21.53 -0.84 -15.60
CA ARG A 47 20.82 -1.87 -16.35
C ARG A 47 19.53 -1.28 -16.91
N ASP A 48 18.83 -2.02 -17.76
CA ASP A 48 17.59 -1.55 -18.38
C ASP A 48 16.51 -1.25 -17.33
N VAL A 49 16.43 -2.08 -16.28
CA VAL A 49 15.42 -1.99 -15.23
C VAL A 49 16.07 -1.90 -13.86
N LEU A 50 15.51 -1.08 -12.98
CA LEU A 50 15.74 -1.08 -11.54
C LEU A 50 14.43 -1.46 -10.84
N PHE A 51 14.38 -2.64 -10.24
CA PHE A 51 13.30 -3.04 -9.36
C PHE A 51 13.59 -2.56 -7.93
N VAL A 52 12.62 -1.89 -7.32
CA VAL A 52 12.67 -1.42 -5.93
C VAL A 52 11.52 -2.05 -5.15
N GLY A 53 11.84 -2.99 -4.27
CA GLY A 53 10.88 -3.61 -3.36
C GLY A 53 10.79 -2.85 -2.04
N VAL A 54 9.58 -2.54 -1.59
CA VAL A 54 9.30 -1.83 -0.34
C VAL A 54 8.39 -2.71 0.53
N ARG A 55 8.98 -3.27 1.59
CA ARG A 55 8.30 -4.24 2.47
C ARG A 55 7.19 -3.59 3.29
N GLY A 56 6.26 -4.40 3.78
CA GLY A 56 5.22 -3.98 4.71
C GLY A 56 5.71 -3.88 6.16
N SER A 57 4.86 -3.35 7.03
CA SER A 57 5.11 -3.22 8.47
C SER A 57 5.48 -4.55 9.11
N GLY A 58 6.59 -4.55 9.87
CA GLY A 58 7.06 -5.73 10.60
C GLY A 58 7.65 -6.84 9.72
N GLU A 59 7.67 -6.69 8.41
CA GLU A 59 8.36 -7.63 7.52
C GLU A 59 9.88 -7.45 7.61
N LYS A 60 10.59 -8.54 7.36
CA LYS A 60 12.06 -8.54 7.37
C LYS A 60 12.62 -8.21 5.98
N ALA A 61 13.82 -7.63 5.97
CA ALA A 61 14.61 -7.44 4.74
C ALA A 61 14.88 -8.80 4.05
N PRO A 62 14.95 -8.83 2.70
CA PRO A 62 14.78 -7.70 1.78
C PRO A 62 13.33 -7.23 1.67
N TRP A 63 12.37 -8.15 1.61
CA TRP A 63 10.92 -7.91 1.54
C TRP A 63 10.14 -9.18 1.91
N GLY A 64 8.81 -9.03 2.14
CA GLY A 64 7.92 -10.15 2.44
C GLY A 64 7.42 -10.90 1.21
N GLY A 65 6.58 -11.90 1.45
CA GLY A 65 6.07 -12.80 0.42
C GLY A 65 5.26 -12.12 -0.68
N THR A 66 4.54 -11.04 -0.37
CA THR A 66 3.73 -10.29 -1.34
C THR A 66 4.61 -9.61 -2.39
N VAL A 67 5.63 -8.86 -1.97
CA VAL A 67 6.58 -8.22 -2.88
C VAL A 67 7.38 -9.25 -3.66
N GLU A 68 7.77 -10.36 -3.01
CA GLU A 68 8.48 -11.47 -3.68
C GLU A 68 7.61 -12.11 -4.78
N GLY A 69 6.32 -12.28 -4.55
CA GLY A 69 5.39 -12.79 -5.56
C GLY A 69 5.36 -11.92 -6.81
N VAL A 70 5.24 -10.61 -6.65
CA VAL A 70 5.29 -9.65 -7.77
C VAL A 70 6.65 -9.68 -8.46
N ARG A 71 7.76 -9.66 -7.70
CA ARG A 71 9.11 -9.73 -8.24
C ARG A 71 9.30 -10.97 -9.13
N THR A 72 8.78 -12.10 -8.68
CA THR A 72 8.87 -13.36 -9.43
C THR A 72 8.16 -13.24 -10.77
N ILE A 73 6.91 -12.77 -10.79
CA ILE A 73 6.15 -12.56 -12.02
C ILE A 73 6.88 -11.58 -12.95
N LEU A 74 7.35 -10.44 -12.43
CA LEU A 74 8.09 -9.47 -13.22
C LEU A 74 9.36 -10.07 -13.84
N SER A 75 10.06 -10.96 -13.11
CA SER A 75 11.26 -11.61 -13.62
C SER A 75 10.98 -12.65 -14.70
N GLU A 76 9.75 -13.17 -14.76
CA GLU A 76 9.28 -14.09 -15.81
C GLU A 76 8.80 -13.31 -17.05
N GLU A 77 8.14 -12.16 -16.84
CA GLU A 77 7.54 -11.35 -17.92
C GLU A 77 8.54 -10.42 -18.62
N LEU A 78 9.59 -9.98 -17.90
CA LEU A 78 10.56 -9.02 -18.44
C LEU A 78 11.84 -9.70 -18.88
N ASP A 79 12.01 -9.86 -20.19
CA ASP A 79 13.28 -10.32 -20.81
C ASP A 79 14.27 -9.14 -20.93
N ARG A 80 14.59 -8.52 -19.78
CA ARG A 80 15.49 -7.36 -19.68
C ARG A 80 16.40 -7.48 -18.47
N PRO A 81 17.67 -7.04 -18.58
CA PRO A 81 18.59 -7.00 -17.45
C PRO A 81 18.06 -6.06 -16.36
N ALA A 82 17.91 -6.57 -15.14
CA ALA A 82 17.44 -5.79 -14.01
C ALA A 82 18.39 -5.84 -12.82
N ASN A 83 18.52 -4.70 -12.14
CA ASN A 83 19.00 -4.64 -10.78
C ASN A 83 17.81 -4.74 -9.83
N GLN A 84 18.05 -5.32 -8.66
CA GLN A 84 17.06 -5.44 -7.60
C GLN A 84 17.58 -4.78 -6.34
N ILE A 85 16.83 -3.86 -5.81
CA ILE A 85 17.10 -3.27 -4.49
C ILE A 85 15.89 -3.39 -3.58
N TRP A 86 16.16 -3.49 -2.29
CA TRP A 86 15.15 -3.36 -1.25
C TRP A 86 15.35 -2.06 -0.49
N LEU A 87 14.26 -1.39 -0.17
CA LEU A 87 14.32 -0.13 0.56
C LEU A 87 14.70 -0.40 2.02
N ASP A 88 15.84 0.17 2.44
CA ASP A 88 16.30 0.06 3.82
C ASP A 88 15.66 1.16 4.67
N TYR A 89 14.57 0.81 5.37
CA TYR A 89 13.85 1.68 6.26
C TYR A 89 13.31 0.86 7.45
N PRO A 90 12.87 1.47 8.56
CA PRO A 90 12.51 0.74 9.77
C PRO A 90 11.41 -0.31 9.58
N ALA A 91 10.41 -0.06 8.76
CA ALA A 91 9.22 -0.92 8.54
C ALA A 91 8.57 -1.31 9.88
N VAL A 92 8.34 -0.33 10.72
CA VAL A 92 7.87 -0.52 12.10
C VAL A 92 6.53 -1.24 12.14
N SER A 93 6.39 -2.17 13.06
CA SER A 93 5.15 -2.94 13.23
C SER A 93 3.95 -2.04 13.54
N PRO A 94 2.77 -2.29 12.95
CA PRO A 94 1.56 -1.53 13.22
C PRO A 94 1.07 -1.70 14.67
N HIS A 95 1.55 -2.70 15.40
CA HIS A 95 1.25 -2.86 16.84
C HIS A 95 1.79 -1.74 17.70
N THR A 96 2.66 -0.86 17.17
CA THR A 96 3.06 0.37 17.87
C THR A 96 1.96 1.43 17.87
N LEU A 97 0.93 1.30 17.02
CA LEU A 97 -0.26 2.15 17.01
C LEU A 97 -1.31 1.57 17.97
N GLY A 98 -1.28 1.98 19.22
CA GLY A 98 -2.34 1.64 20.18
C GLY A 98 -3.64 2.42 19.91
N THR A 99 -4.76 1.94 20.46
CA THR A 99 -6.07 2.63 20.34
C THR A 99 -5.99 4.07 20.86
N HIS A 100 -5.23 4.30 21.94
CA HIS A 100 -5.02 5.63 22.49
C HIS A 100 -4.28 6.56 21.52
N ASP A 101 -3.30 6.03 20.80
CA ASP A 101 -2.52 6.80 19.82
C ASP A 101 -3.35 7.21 18.63
N LEU A 102 -4.24 6.33 18.15
CA LEU A 102 -5.19 6.62 17.09
C LEU A 102 -6.20 7.71 17.50
N GLU A 103 -6.74 7.61 18.74
CA GLU A 103 -7.63 8.63 19.30
C GLU A 103 -6.90 9.98 19.41
N ALA A 104 -5.70 10.00 19.97
CA ALA A 104 -4.90 11.20 20.12
C ALA A 104 -4.51 11.79 18.74
N HIS A 105 -4.20 10.94 17.76
CA HIS A 105 -3.91 11.38 16.40
C HIS A 105 -5.07 12.18 15.79
N VAL A 106 -6.30 11.77 16.02
CA VAL A 106 -7.50 12.44 15.48
C VAL A 106 -7.91 13.66 16.31
N LEU A 107 -7.89 13.56 17.64
CA LEU A 107 -8.54 14.54 18.52
C LEU A 107 -7.60 15.58 19.13
N ASP A 108 -6.31 15.31 19.25
CA ASP A 108 -5.40 16.23 19.93
C ASP A 108 -4.90 17.35 19.00
N PRO A 109 -4.65 18.56 19.52
CA PRO A 109 -4.14 19.70 18.74
C PRO A 109 -2.84 19.38 17.98
N ALA A 110 -1.91 18.70 18.66
CA ALA A 110 -0.71 18.15 18.05
C ALA A 110 -0.80 16.62 18.10
N PRO A 111 -0.78 15.92 16.96
CA PRO A 111 -0.72 14.47 17.00
C PRO A 111 0.55 14.02 17.70
N PRO A 112 0.49 12.98 18.52
CA PRO A 112 1.71 12.41 19.09
C PRO A 112 2.63 11.91 17.98
N SER A 113 3.94 11.95 18.21
CA SER A 113 4.87 11.21 17.36
C SER A 113 4.51 9.72 17.40
N SER A 114 4.62 9.06 16.27
CA SER A 114 4.32 7.65 16.15
C SER A 114 5.43 6.97 15.36
N ASP A 115 6.02 5.95 15.95
CA ASP A 115 7.05 5.16 15.28
C ASP A 115 6.60 4.66 13.90
N TYR A 116 5.30 4.40 13.74
CA TYR A 116 4.74 3.99 12.46
C TYR A 116 4.82 5.11 11.40
N PHE A 117 4.36 6.32 11.74
CA PHE A 117 4.38 7.45 10.80
C PHE A 117 5.79 7.97 10.56
N ASP A 118 6.65 7.95 11.58
CA ASP A 118 8.08 8.28 11.46
C ASP A 118 8.77 7.29 10.50
N SER A 119 8.46 5.99 10.61
CA SER A 119 8.95 4.96 9.69
C SER A 119 8.51 5.19 8.23
N VAL A 120 7.27 5.64 8.00
CA VAL A 120 6.77 6.00 6.66
C VAL A 120 7.55 7.20 6.12
N GLU A 121 7.78 8.22 6.95
CA GLU A 121 8.52 9.41 6.57
C GLU A 121 9.97 9.08 6.21
N GLU A 122 10.69 8.32 7.04
CA GLU A 122 12.05 7.87 6.78
C GLU A 122 12.11 7.05 5.49
N GLY A 123 11.16 6.12 5.28
CA GLY A 123 11.07 5.33 4.06
C GLY A 123 10.85 6.20 2.82
N SER A 124 9.98 7.21 2.91
CA SER A 124 9.70 8.11 1.79
C SER A 124 10.90 8.98 1.42
N GLN A 125 11.66 9.44 2.41
CA GLN A 125 12.90 10.20 2.20
C GLN A 125 13.98 9.31 1.56
N GLU A 126 14.15 8.09 2.04
CA GLU A 126 15.10 7.14 1.46
C GLU A 126 14.71 6.79 0.01
N LEU A 127 13.44 6.53 -0.27
CA LEU A 127 12.98 6.28 -1.64
C LEU A 127 13.20 7.49 -2.56
N THR A 128 12.93 8.70 -2.07
CA THR A 128 13.21 9.95 -2.80
C THR A 128 14.68 10.06 -3.15
N ARG A 129 15.57 9.73 -2.22
CA ARG A 129 17.03 9.70 -2.45
C ARG A 129 17.41 8.68 -3.53
N VAL A 130 16.86 7.46 -3.45
CA VAL A 130 17.12 6.39 -4.43
C VAL A 130 16.70 6.80 -5.83
N LEU A 131 15.48 7.33 -5.99
CA LEU A 131 14.95 7.77 -7.28
C LEU A 131 15.82 8.89 -7.88
N GLY A 132 16.16 9.90 -7.10
CA GLY A 132 17.02 10.98 -7.55
C GLY A 132 18.44 10.52 -7.91
N GLN A 133 19.01 9.55 -7.21
CA GLN A 133 20.32 8.97 -7.56
C GLN A 133 20.25 8.13 -8.84
N SER A 134 19.23 7.28 -8.96
CA SER A 134 19.00 6.46 -10.17
C SER A 134 18.86 7.34 -11.41
N ALA A 135 18.01 8.37 -11.36
CA ALA A 135 17.76 9.28 -12.46
C ALA A 135 19.03 10.02 -12.92
N ARG A 136 19.86 10.48 -11.97
CA ARG A 136 21.12 11.17 -12.31
C ARG A 136 22.18 10.25 -12.88
N ARG A 137 22.32 9.03 -12.34
CA ARG A 137 23.38 8.10 -12.75
C ARG A 137 23.02 7.31 -14.00
N CYS A 138 21.77 6.90 -14.10
CA CYS A 138 21.28 5.98 -15.12
C CYS A 138 20.00 6.53 -15.77
N PRO A 139 20.03 7.66 -16.49
CA PRO A 139 18.84 8.33 -17.00
C PRO A 139 18.03 7.49 -18.02
N GLY A 140 18.66 6.46 -18.61
CA GLY A 140 17.96 5.50 -19.48
C GLY A 140 17.40 4.26 -18.75
N GLN A 141 17.61 4.14 -17.45
CA GLN A 141 17.12 3.02 -16.66
C GLN A 141 15.64 3.24 -16.30
N GLN A 142 14.83 2.22 -16.45
CA GLN A 142 13.40 2.25 -16.09
C GLN A 142 13.20 1.72 -14.67
N VAL A 143 12.59 2.51 -13.81
CA VAL A 143 12.36 2.16 -12.40
C VAL A 143 10.96 1.56 -12.23
N LEU A 144 10.91 0.40 -11.56
CA LEU A 144 9.69 -0.25 -11.08
C LEU A 144 9.66 -0.23 -9.57
N LEU A 145 8.58 0.28 -8.98
CA LEU A 145 8.36 0.29 -7.55
C LEU A 145 7.27 -0.71 -7.19
N VAL A 146 7.50 -1.53 -6.18
CA VAL A 146 6.48 -2.45 -5.65
C VAL A 146 6.46 -2.31 -4.14
N GLY A 147 5.31 -1.92 -3.59
CA GLY A 147 5.13 -1.76 -2.15
C GLY A 147 3.91 -2.50 -1.62
N PHE A 148 4.08 -3.10 -0.44
CA PHE A 148 2.99 -3.76 0.28
C PHE A 148 2.71 -3.02 1.59
N SER A 149 1.42 -2.76 1.89
CA SER A 149 1.00 -2.17 3.16
C SER A 149 1.72 -0.84 3.44
N GLN A 150 2.44 -0.70 4.54
CA GLN A 150 3.27 0.49 4.84
C GLN A 150 4.23 0.83 3.69
N GLY A 151 4.77 -0.17 2.99
CA GLY A 151 5.61 0.04 1.81
C GLY A 151 4.88 0.72 0.66
N ALA A 152 3.59 0.43 0.46
CA ALA A 152 2.75 1.13 -0.52
C ALA A 152 2.52 2.59 -0.12
N GLN A 153 2.31 2.86 1.17
CA GLN A 153 2.21 4.22 1.70
C GLN A 153 3.52 5.00 1.53
N VAL A 154 4.66 4.37 1.77
CA VAL A 154 5.99 4.97 1.54
C VAL A 154 6.15 5.40 0.08
N ILE A 155 5.79 4.55 -0.88
CA ILE A 155 5.83 4.88 -2.31
C ILE A 155 4.89 6.06 -2.61
N THR A 156 3.64 5.98 -2.16
CA THR A 156 2.65 7.04 -2.35
C THR A 156 3.19 8.38 -1.85
N ARG A 157 3.70 8.42 -0.63
CA ARG A 157 4.22 9.64 0.00
C ARG A 157 5.44 10.20 -0.72
N ALA A 158 6.38 9.36 -1.14
CA ALA A 158 7.56 9.78 -1.89
C ALA A 158 7.17 10.41 -3.24
N VAL A 159 6.31 9.73 -4.00
CA VAL A 159 5.88 10.18 -5.34
C VAL A 159 5.01 11.44 -5.25
N ALA A 160 4.08 11.49 -4.30
CA ALA A 160 3.25 12.67 -4.03
C ALA A 160 4.10 13.86 -3.52
N GLY A 161 5.12 13.58 -2.73
CA GLY A 161 6.07 14.57 -2.21
C GLY A 161 7.07 15.12 -3.24
N GLY A 162 6.97 14.70 -4.52
CA GLY A 162 7.79 15.22 -5.61
C GLY A 162 9.13 14.51 -5.82
N ALA A 163 9.25 13.25 -5.41
CA ALA A 163 10.40 12.43 -5.78
C ALA A 163 10.59 12.42 -7.31
N ASP A 164 11.84 12.33 -7.75
CA ASP A 164 12.17 12.31 -9.17
C ASP A 164 11.55 11.10 -9.86
N SER A 165 10.56 11.34 -10.67
CA SER A 165 9.80 10.32 -11.42
C SER A 165 10.17 10.25 -12.90
N SER A 166 11.23 10.93 -13.34
CA SER A 166 11.64 11.00 -14.75
C SER A 166 11.94 9.62 -15.34
N THR A 167 12.47 8.71 -14.53
CA THR A 167 12.77 7.33 -14.93
C THR A 167 11.74 6.31 -14.45
N LEU A 168 10.67 6.74 -13.77
CA LEU A 168 9.63 5.85 -13.27
C LEU A 168 8.81 5.25 -14.42
N ALA A 169 8.96 3.95 -14.67
CA ALA A 169 8.10 3.21 -15.58
C ALA A 169 6.74 2.91 -14.95
N GLY A 170 6.73 2.45 -13.70
CA GLY A 170 5.50 2.19 -12.99
C GLY A 170 5.70 1.87 -11.51
N ALA A 171 4.60 1.94 -10.75
CA ALA A 171 4.54 1.51 -9.36
C ALA A 171 3.30 0.65 -9.12
N LEU A 172 3.42 -0.36 -8.26
CA LEU A 172 2.33 -1.21 -7.80
C LEU A 172 2.19 -1.10 -6.28
N LEU A 173 1.03 -0.63 -5.87
CA LEU A 173 0.65 -0.41 -4.48
C LEU A 173 -0.32 -1.51 -4.04
N LEU A 174 0.08 -2.35 -3.09
CA LEU A 174 -0.70 -3.49 -2.62
C LEU A 174 -1.16 -3.25 -1.19
N GLY A 175 -2.48 -3.29 -0.95
CA GLY A 175 -3.05 -3.04 0.37
C GLY A 175 -2.64 -1.69 0.95
N ASN A 176 -2.74 -0.62 0.17
CA ASN A 176 -2.22 0.71 0.51
C ASN A 176 -3.06 1.40 1.60
N PRO A 177 -2.54 1.67 2.79
CA PRO A 177 -3.28 2.37 3.85
C PRO A 177 -3.58 3.84 3.52
N ALA A 178 -2.88 4.44 2.56
CA ALA A 178 -3.13 5.79 2.07
C ALA A 178 -4.10 5.83 0.87
N HIS A 179 -4.69 4.69 0.49
CA HIS A 179 -5.65 4.62 -0.61
C HIS A 179 -6.86 5.54 -0.38
N HIS A 180 -7.25 6.32 -1.39
CA HIS A 180 -8.45 7.16 -1.33
C HIS A 180 -8.90 7.60 -2.73
N PRO A 181 -10.20 7.99 -2.90
CA PRO A 181 -10.69 8.58 -4.12
C PRO A 181 -9.88 9.83 -4.50
N GLY A 182 -9.51 9.96 -5.76
CA GLY A 182 -8.73 11.11 -6.26
C GLY A 182 -7.22 11.05 -5.98
N GLN A 183 -6.71 9.96 -5.44
CA GLN A 183 -5.27 9.76 -5.21
C GLN A 183 -4.44 9.73 -6.51
N ASN A 184 -5.08 9.58 -7.66
CA ASN A 184 -4.44 9.36 -8.96
C ASN A 184 -3.63 8.05 -9.02
N ALA A 185 -4.12 7.01 -8.36
CA ALA A 185 -3.71 5.63 -8.54
C ALA A 185 -4.85 4.86 -9.23
N ARG A 186 -4.51 3.99 -10.18
CA ARG A 186 -5.48 3.21 -10.94
C ARG A 186 -5.65 1.83 -10.32
N GLU A 187 -6.87 1.49 -9.92
CA GLU A 187 -7.18 0.15 -9.43
C GLU A 187 -7.07 -0.88 -10.57
N VAL A 188 -6.42 -2.01 -10.27
CA VAL A 188 -6.26 -3.15 -11.16
C VAL A 188 -6.71 -4.39 -10.41
N ASP A 189 -7.64 -5.14 -10.99
CA ASP A 189 -8.26 -6.33 -10.37
C ASP A 189 -8.78 -6.08 -8.95
N GLY A 190 -9.10 -4.81 -8.65
CA GLY A 190 -9.69 -4.43 -7.38
C GLY A 190 -11.01 -5.16 -7.16
N GLN A 191 -11.11 -5.86 -6.03
CA GLN A 191 -12.36 -6.47 -5.59
C GLN A 191 -13.20 -5.46 -4.82
N VAL A 192 -12.67 -4.24 -4.65
CA VAL A 192 -13.29 -3.16 -3.90
C VAL A 192 -13.86 -2.15 -4.87
N ASP A 193 -15.17 -1.92 -4.78
CA ASP A 193 -15.80 -0.82 -5.49
C ASP A 193 -15.26 0.52 -4.96
N THR A 194 -14.94 1.43 -5.87
CA THR A 194 -14.68 2.80 -5.47
C THR A 194 -15.95 3.37 -4.82
N PRO A 195 -15.89 3.91 -3.60
CA PRO A 195 -14.80 4.71 -3.06
C PRO A 195 -14.16 4.12 -1.79
N ALA A 196 -13.25 3.20 -1.92
CA ALA A 196 -12.49 2.69 -0.79
C ALA A 196 -11.59 3.78 -0.19
N ILE A 197 -11.50 3.79 1.13
CA ILE A 197 -10.59 4.68 1.86
C ILE A 197 -9.75 3.84 2.81
N GLY A 198 -8.44 3.88 2.63
CA GLY A 198 -7.49 3.18 3.47
C GLY A 198 -7.43 3.74 4.89
N LEU A 199 -6.89 2.96 5.80
CA LEU A 199 -6.88 3.29 7.23
C LEU A 199 -6.14 4.59 7.54
N ALA A 200 -4.96 4.82 6.95
CA ALA A 200 -4.20 6.06 7.16
C ALA A 200 -4.91 7.27 6.54
N ALA A 201 -5.48 7.12 5.34
CA ALA A 201 -6.28 8.16 4.71
C ALA A 201 -7.52 8.51 5.54
N THR A 202 -8.20 7.50 6.09
CA THR A 202 -9.34 7.68 6.99
C THR A 202 -8.96 8.48 8.24
N LEU A 203 -7.85 8.16 8.89
CA LEU A 203 -7.38 8.89 10.06
C LEU A 203 -7.07 10.36 9.72
N THR A 204 -6.43 10.60 8.58
CA THR A 204 -6.12 11.95 8.10
C THR A 204 -7.41 12.74 7.80
N TYR A 205 -8.36 12.11 7.13
CA TYR A 205 -9.67 12.70 6.84
C TYR A 205 -10.43 13.04 8.12
N LEU A 206 -10.59 12.08 9.01
CA LEU A 206 -11.31 12.27 10.28
C LEU A 206 -10.67 13.36 11.15
N ARG A 207 -9.34 13.44 11.17
CA ARG A 207 -8.64 14.52 11.85
C ARG A 207 -8.99 15.88 11.28
N ALA A 208 -8.98 16.03 9.95
CA ALA A 208 -9.32 17.28 9.30
C ALA A 208 -10.75 17.71 9.59
N GLN A 209 -11.70 16.77 9.63
CA GLN A 209 -13.10 17.07 9.96
C GLN A 209 -13.30 17.34 11.46
N ALA A 210 -12.64 16.56 12.33
CA ALA A 210 -12.74 16.78 13.77
C ALA A 210 -12.14 18.14 14.19
N ARG A 211 -11.08 18.57 13.53
CA ARG A 211 -10.32 19.77 13.87
C ARG A 211 -10.17 20.72 12.66
N PRO A 212 -11.25 21.41 12.27
CA PRO A 212 -11.22 22.32 11.11
C PRO A 212 -10.38 23.60 11.35
N GLY A 213 -10.00 23.89 12.58
CA GLY A 213 -9.18 25.04 12.95
C GLY A 213 -8.29 24.75 14.15
N ASP A 214 -7.21 25.53 14.29
CA ASP A 214 -6.21 25.36 15.36
C ASP A 214 -6.79 25.64 16.76
N ASP A 215 -7.84 26.47 16.84
CA ASP A 215 -8.57 26.84 18.05
C ASP A 215 -9.64 25.81 18.46
N THR A 216 -9.85 24.76 17.66
CA THR A 216 -10.84 23.70 17.96
C THR A 216 -10.52 23.03 19.29
N THR A 217 -11.43 23.13 20.25
CA THR A 217 -11.30 22.46 21.54
C THR A 217 -11.47 20.96 21.40
N ARG A 218 -10.92 20.15 22.35
CA ARG A 218 -11.10 18.69 22.33
C ARG A 218 -12.59 18.28 22.35
N ARG A 219 -13.44 19.04 23.06
CA ARG A 219 -14.87 18.75 23.12
C ARG A 219 -15.55 18.93 21.77
N GLU A 220 -15.22 20.02 21.07
CA GLU A 220 -15.70 20.26 19.71
C GLU A 220 -15.17 19.21 18.75
N ALA A 221 -13.88 18.85 18.86
CA ALA A 221 -13.29 17.81 18.03
C ALA A 221 -14.00 16.44 18.18
N VAL A 222 -14.36 16.06 19.42
CA VAL A 222 -15.14 14.85 19.67
C VAL A 222 -16.53 14.94 19.05
N HIS A 223 -17.22 16.09 19.16
CA HIS A 223 -18.54 16.27 18.57
C HIS A 223 -18.49 16.20 17.05
N ASN A 224 -17.56 16.93 16.44
CA ASN A 224 -17.37 16.93 15.00
C ASN A 224 -17.01 15.52 14.47
N LEU A 225 -16.15 14.77 15.18
CA LEU A 225 -15.78 13.40 14.82
C LEU A 225 -16.99 12.48 14.80
N VAL A 226 -17.86 12.56 15.83
CA VAL A 226 -19.06 11.73 15.91
C VAL A 226 -20.02 12.04 14.76
N ASP A 227 -20.25 13.31 14.49
CA ASP A 227 -21.14 13.74 13.38
C ASP A 227 -20.59 13.26 12.03
N GLU A 228 -19.27 13.41 11.81
CA GLU A 228 -18.63 13.00 10.56
C GLU A 228 -18.64 11.48 10.35
N VAL A 229 -18.40 10.74 11.40
CA VAL A 229 -18.42 9.29 11.36
C VAL A 229 -19.83 8.78 11.01
N PHE A 230 -20.88 9.39 11.56
CA PHE A 230 -22.26 9.10 11.16
C PHE A 230 -22.53 9.49 9.70
N ALA A 231 -22.02 10.63 9.25
CA ALA A 231 -22.18 11.06 7.86
C ALA A 231 -21.51 10.10 6.87
N LEU A 232 -20.32 9.60 7.19
CA LEU A 232 -19.64 8.55 6.41
C LEU A 232 -20.44 7.25 6.39
N HIS A 233 -20.93 6.83 7.56
CA HIS A 233 -21.74 5.61 7.68
C HIS A 233 -23.05 5.67 6.87
N GLU A 234 -23.68 6.82 6.83
CA GLU A 234 -24.93 7.03 6.09
C GLU A 234 -24.71 7.33 4.59
N GLY A 235 -23.44 7.32 4.13
CA GLY A 235 -23.10 7.64 2.73
C GLY A 235 -23.38 9.09 2.33
N LYS A 236 -23.44 9.99 3.30
CA LYS A 236 -23.70 11.44 3.06
C LYS A 236 -22.47 12.22 2.62
N VAL A 237 -21.29 11.62 2.73
CA VAL A 237 -20.02 12.24 2.34
C VAL A 237 -19.67 11.84 0.92
N SER A 238 -19.53 12.80 0.02
CA SER A 238 -19.15 12.52 -1.36
C SER A 238 -17.64 12.27 -1.50
N ASN A 239 -17.27 11.49 -2.51
CA ASN A 239 -15.88 11.24 -2.87
C ASN A 239 -15.12 12.52 -3.16
N GLY A 240 -15.80 13.53 -3.74
CA GLY A 240 -15.21 14.83 -3.99
C GLY A 240 -14.81 15.59 -2.71
N VAL A 241 -15.60 15.47 -1.64
CA VAL A 241 -15.27 16.04 -0.33
C VAL A 241 -14.06 15.32 0.29
N ILE A 242 -14.05 14.01 0.24
CA ILE A 242 -12.91 13.21 0.74
C ILE A 242 -11.64 13.54 -0.02
N ALA A 243 -11.68 13.50 -1.34
CA ALA A 243 -10.55 13.84 -2.21
C ALA A 243 -10.06 15.27 -1.95
N GLY A 244 -10.97 16.25 -1.86
CA GLY A 244 -10.63 17.63 -1.59
C GLY A 244 -9.93 17.83 -0.24
N THR A 245 -10.37 17.12 0.80
CA THR A 245 -9.74 17.16 2.13
C THR A 245 -8.34 16.52 2.09
N LEU A 246 -8.19 15.36 1.45
CA LEU A 246 -6.93 14.61 1.41
C LEU A 246 -5.92 15.20 0.43
N ASN A 247 -6.35 15.96 -0.58
CA ASN A 247 -5.47 16.68 -1.50
C ASN A 247 -4.52 17.65 -0.79
N THR A 248 -4.89 18.13 0.39
CA THR A 248 -4.03 19.00 1.20
C THR A 248 -2.99 18.24 2.02
N ALA A 249 -3.09 16.94 2.13
CA ALA A 249 -2.28 16.09 3.00
C ALA A 249 -1.04 15.47 2.34
N HIS A 250 -0.64 15.93 1.14
CA HIS A 250 0.54 15.44 0.40
C HIS A 250 0.55 13.94 0.07
N GLU A 251 -0.63 13.34 -0.14
CA GLU A 251 -0.77 11.94 -0.50
C GLU A 251 -1.42 11.73 -1.89
N VAL A 252 -1.47 12.79 -2.69
CA VAL A 252 -2.00 12.75 -4.06
C VAL A 252 -0.86 12.67 -5.06
N VAL A 253 -0.84 11.59 -5.79
CA VAL A 253 0.11 11.37 -6.87
C VAL A 253 -0.13 12.39 -7.99
N PRO A 254 0.92 12.97 -8.59
CA PRO A 254 0.76 13.85 -9.73
C PRO A 254 -0.07 13.20 -10.85
N ALA A 255 -1.07 13.92 -11.38
CA ALA A 255 -2.02 13.38 -12.36
C ALA A 255 -1.34 12.79 -13.62
N ARG A 256 -0.18 13.33 -14.03
CA ARG A 256 0.63 12.80 -15.13
C ARG A 256 1.12 11.36 -14.92
N LEU A 257 1.11 10.88 -13.67
CA LEU A 257 1.55 9.54 -13.33
C LEU A 257 0.38 8.55 -13.17
N TYR A 258 -0.86 8.98 -13.33
CA TYR A 258 -2.05 8.14 -13.12
C TYR A 258 -1.97 6.78 -13.85
N SER A 259 -1.56 6.77 -15.11
CA SER A 259 -1.44 5.52 -15.89
C SER A 259 -0.29 4.61 -15.44
N ARG A 260 0.63 5.13 -14.62
CA ARG A 260 1.82 4.41 -14.15
C ARG A 260 1.72 3.95 -12.70
N ILE A 261 0.74 4.42 -11.95
CA ILE A 261 0.54 4.02 -10.55
C ILE A 261 -0.64 3.06 -10.50
N LEU A 262 -0.35 1.80 -10.22
CA LEU A 262 -1.32 0.74 -10.09
C LEU A 262 -1.59 0.47 -8.62
N SER A 263 -2.84 0.17 -8.28
CA SER A 263 -3.27 -0.17 -6.94
C SER A 263 -4.08 -1.46 -6.94
N VAL A 264 -3.92 -2.28 -5.92
CA VAL A 264 -4.76 -3.46 -5.67
C VAL A 264 -5.21 -3.43 -4.22
N CYS A 265 -6.52 -3.44 -4.03
CA CYS A 265 -7.16 -3.57 -2.73
C CYS A 265 -8.10 -4.76 -2.73
N SER A 266 -7.85 -5.75 -1.89
CA SER A 266 -8.71 -6.93 -1.76
C SER A 266 -9.94 -6.61 -0.92
N GLU A 267 -11.10 -7.16 -1.31
CA GLU A 267 -12.33 -7.01 -0.53
C GLU A 267 -12.15 -7.51 0.92
N GLY A 268 -12.54 -6.67 1.88
CA GLY A 268 -12.38 -6.95 3.31
C GLY A 268 -11.00 -6.65 3.87
N ASP A 269 -10.08 -6.09 3.07
CA ASP A 269 -8.80 -5.58 3.58
C ASP A 269 -8.99 -4.21 4.23
N LEU A 270 -9.17 -4.20 5.53
CA LEU A 270 -9.33 -2.98 6.36
C LEU A 270 -8.19 -1.97 6.15
N VAL A 271 -7.02 -2.39 5.74
CA VAL A 271 -5.86 -1.49 5.59
C VAL A 271 -6.04 -0.55 4.40
N CYS A 272 -6.57 -1.04 3.28
CA CYS A 272 -6.83 -0.22 2.09
C CYS A 272 -8.31 0.14 1.90
N ASP A 273 -9.23 -0.49 2.67
CA ASP A 273 -10.66 -0.15 2.71
C ASP A 273 -11.20 -0.24 4.14
N ALA A 274 -11.07 0.86 4.88
CA ALA A 274 -11.46 0.92 6.30
C ALA A 274 -12.97 1.17 6.51
N ALA A 275 -13.69 1.71 5.53
CA ALA A 275 -15.06 2.17 5.71
C ALA A 275 -16.05 1.07 6.15
N PRO A 276 -16.06 -0.15 5.59
CA PRO A 276 -16.95 -1.21 6.04
C PRO A 276 -16.72 -1.64 7.50
N ALA A 277 -15.43 -1.74 7.91
CA ALA A 277 -15.08 -2.11 9.28
C ALA A 277 -15.46 -1.00 10.27
N MET A 278 -15.21 0.25 9.94
CA MET A 278 -15.63 1.41 10.75
C MET A 278 -17.13 1.45 10.94
N SER A 279 -17.91 1.20 9.88
CA SER A 279 -19.37 1.12 9.96
C SER A 279 -19.82 0.05 10.95
N ARG A 280 -19.23 -1.15 10.94
CA ARG A 280 -19.55 -2.22 11.88
C ARG A 280 -19.17 -1.86 13.32
N MET A 281 -18.02 -1.25 13.54
CA MET A 281 -17.61 -0.78 14.86
C MET A 281 -18.55 0.27 15.44
N LEU A 282 -19.03 1.19 14.61
CA LEU A 282 -19.96 2.25 15.02
C LEU A 282 -21.36 1.74 15.36
N THR A 283 -21.83 0.74 14.66
CA THR A 283 -23.12 0.10 14.95
C THR A 283 -23.04 -0.87 16.13
N SER A 284 -21.87 -0.99 16.77
CA SER A 284 -21.60 -1.94 17.85
C SER A 284 -21.84 -3.41 17.46
N SER A 285 -21.79 -3.71 16.17
CA SER A 285 -21.92 -5.07 15.66
C SER A 285 -20.59 -5.84 15.71
N SER A 286 -19.47 -5.11 15.90
CA SER A 286 -18.13 -5.68 15.99
C SER A 286 -17.22 -4.77 16.83
N SER A 287 -16.22 -5.36 17.50
CA SER A 287 -15.16 -4.58 18.16
C SER A 287 -14.03 -4.27 17.20
N MET A 288 -13.19 -3.29 17.55
CA MET A 288 -11.97 -2.99 16.79
C MET A 288 -11.04 -4.21 16.70
N GLU A 289 -10.92 -4.97 17.79
CA GLU A 289 -10.10 -6.18 17.84
C GLU A 289 -10.61 -7.25 16.89
N ASP A 290 -11.94 -7.46 16.82
CA ASP A 290 -12.58 -8.40 15.92
C ASP A 290 -12.34 -8.00 14.45
N GLU A 291 -12.47 -6.70 14.12
CA GLU A 291 -12.24 -6.20 12.77
C GLU A 291 -10.78 -6.38 12.33
N PHE A 292 -9.81 -6.06 13.18
CA PHE A 292 -8.41 -6.32 12.87
C PHE A 292 -8.09 -7.81 12.76
N ALA A 293 -8.69 -8.64 13.60
CA ALA A 293 -8.52 -10.10 13.53
C ALA A 293 -9.09 -10.67 12.23
N ALA A 294 -10.24 -10.19 11.79
CA ALA A 294 -10.86 -10.60 10.53
C ALA A 294 -10.08 -10.11 9.30
N ALA A 295 -9.57 -8.89 9.33
CA ALA A 295 -8.82 -8.30 8.22
C ALA A 295 -7.41 -8.91 8.03
N ARG A 296 -6.78 -9.39 9.09
CA ARG A 296 -5.40 -9.91 9.05
C ARG A 296 -5.15 -10.98 7.98
N PRO A 297 -5.97 -12.04 7.83
CA PRO A 297 -5.77 -13.04 6.79
C PRO A 297 -6.00 -12.47 5.39
N VAL A 298 -6.91 -11.51 5.22
CA VAL A 298 -7.16 -10.85 3.94
C VAL A 298 -5.96 -9.97 3.58
N HIS A 299 -5.53 -9.11 4.50
CA HIS A 299 -4.35 -8.25 4.29
C HIS A 299 -3.06 -9.03 4.03
N GLY A 300 -2.88 -10.18 4.68
CA GLY A 300 -1.77 -11.10 4.41
C GLY A 300 -1.97 -12.00 3.19
N GLY A 301 -3.12 -11.94 2.54
CA GLY A 301 -3.56 -12.85 1.48
C GLY A 301 -3.23 -12.41 0.05
N TYR A 302 -2.40 -11.40 -0.16
CA TYR A 302 -1.94 -10.96 -1.50
C TYR A 302 -0.99 -12.00 -2.09
N SER A 303 -1.55 -13.16 -2.46
CA SER A 303 -0.82 -14.27 -3.09
C SER A 303 -0.44 -13.94 -4.54
N THR A 304 0.44 -14.74 -5.11
CA THR A 304 0.84 -14.61 -6.52
C THR A 304 -0.35 -14.59 -7.47
N ASP A 305 -1.40 -15.36 -7.18
CA ASP A 305 -2.60 -15.37 -8.05
C ASP A 305 -3.39 -14.06 -7.96
N VAL A 306 -3.49 -13.47 -6.76
CA VAL A 306 -4.19 -12.17 -6.56
C VAL A 306 -3.45 -11.03 -7.24
N VAL A 307 -2.13 -11.03 -7.22
CA VAL A 307 -1.32 -9.92 -7.76
C VAL A 307 -0.92 -10.11 -9.22
N ARG A 308 -1.20 -11.26 -9.84
CA ARG A 308 -0.70 -11.63 -11.17
C ARG A 308 -1.04 -10.60 -12.25
N THR A 309 -2.31 -10.30 -12.43
CA THR A 309 -2.76 -9.35 -13.47
C THR A 309 -2.12 -7.98 -13.30
N ALA A 310 -2.03 -7.49 -12.06
CA ALA A 310 -1.41 -6.20 -11.78
C ALA A 310 0.10 -6.21 -12.03
N ALA A 311 0.78 -7.32 -11.73
CA ALA A 311 2.20 -7.48 -12.00
C ALA A 311 2.50 -7.56 -13.50
N GLU A 312 1.69 -8.31 -14.26
CA GLU A 312 1.78 -8.39 -15.73
C GLU A 312 1.50 -7.03 -16.37
N GLU A 313 0.56 -6.26 -15.82
CA GLU A 313 0.30 -4.90 -16.28
C GLU A 313 1.46 -3.96 -15.95
N LEU A 314 2.06 -4.07 -14.77
CA LEU A 314 3.26 -3.33 -14.40
C LEU A 314 4.43 -3.65 -15.35
N ALA A 315 4.59 -4.91 -15.74
CA ALA A 315 5.60 -5.32 -16.72
C ALA A 315 5.40 -4.64 -18.10
N ARG A 316 4.15 -4.52 -18.57
CA ARG A 316 3.84 -3.84 -19.84
C ARG A 316 4.24 -2.37 -19.84
N LEU A 317 4.14 -1.67 -18.71
CA LEU A 317 4.53 -0.26 -18.60
C LEU A 317 6.03 -0.03 -18.90
N VAL A 318 6.90 -1.01 -18.64
CA VAL A 318 8.32 -0.94 -19.01
C VAL A 318 8.50 -0.82 -20.53
N GLY A 319 7.73 -1.58 -21.29
CA GLY A 319 7.74 -1.52 -22.77
C GLY A 319 7.21 -0.20 -23.32
N GLU A 320 6.12 0.28 -22.77
CA GLU A 320 5.45 1.50 -23.19
C GLU A 320 6.28 2.75 -22.86
N ALA A 321 6.91 2.80 -21.67
CA ALA A 321 7.77 3.91 -21.28
C ALA A 321 9.01 4.05 -22.19
N ALA A 322 9.48 2.96 -22.78
CA ALA A 322 10.58 2.99 -23.75
C ALA A 322 10.13 3.49 -25.13
N ALA A 323 8.85 3.41 -25.44
CA ALA A 323 8.28 3.74 -26.75
C ALA A 323 7.64 5.14 -26.80
N ALA A 324 7.39 5.78 -25.65
CA ALA A 324 6.70 7.06 -25.59
C ALA A 324 7.61 8.21 -26.02
N PRO A 325 7.28 8.99 -27.07
CA PRO A 325 7.91 10.29 -27.29
C PRO A 325 7.57 11.23 -26.14
N GLU A 326 8.47 12.17 -25.80
CA GLU A 326 8.21 13.22 -24.81
C GLU A 326 6.83 13.84 -25.06
N GLU A 327 5.93 13.68 -24.06
CA GLU A 327 4.57 14.21 -24.17
C GLU A 327 4.58 15.74 -24.31
N PRO A 328 3.80 16.30 -25.26
CA PRO A 328 3.47 17.69 -25.20
C PRO A 328 2.64 17.94 -23.94
N SER A 329 3.03 18.93 -23.14
CA SER A 329 2.32 19.39 -21.95
C SER A 329 0.87 19.77 -22.27
N GLY A 330 -0.04 18.80 -22.18
CA GLY A 330 -1.48 19.03 -22.23
C GLY A 330 -1.98 19.69 -20.95
N PRO A 331 -3.11 20.39 -20.99
CA PRO A 331 -3.72 20.92 -19.79
C PRO A 331 -4.03 19.78 -18.79
N PRO A 332 -3.95 20.03 -17.48
CA PRO A 332 -4.27 19.02 -16.47
C PRO A 332 -5.70 18.49 -16.68
N PRO A 333 -5.96 17.21 -16.40
CA PRO A 333 -7.31 16.67 -16.44
C PRO A 333 -8.23 17.55 -15.57
N GLU A 334 -9.44 17.79 -16.07
CA GLU A 334 -10.43 18.53 -15.31
C GLU A 334 -10.65 17.90 -13.93
N PRO A 335 -10.87 18.71 -12.88
CA PRO A 335 -11.15 18.18 -11.56
C PRO A 335 -12.36 17.25 -11.63
N TRP A 336 -12.24 16.11 -10.95
CA TRP A 336 -13.30 15.11 -10.88
C TRP A 336 -14.61 15.78 -10.46
N VAL A 337 -15.65 15.64 -11.27
CA VAL A 337 -16.99 16.15 -10.99
C VAL A 337 -17.87 14.95 -10.71
N ASP A 338 -18.59 14.96 -9.60
CA ASP A 338 -19.56 13.92 -9.29
C ASP A 338 -20.50 13.71 -10.49
N PRO A 339 -20.77 12.47 -10.92
CA PRO A 339 -21.78 12.22 -11.92
C PRO A 339 -23.14 12.77 -11.41
N PRO A 340 -23.97 13.35 -12.27
CA PRO A 340 -25.27 13.84 -11.86
C PRO A 340 -26.04 12.74 -11.16
N PRO A 341 -26.81 13.04 -10.11
CA PRO A 341 -27.64 12.06 -9.42
C PRO A 341 -28.53 11.35 -10.45
N SER A 342 -28.54 10.02 -10.42
CA SER A 342 -29.41 9.22 -11.26
C SER A 342 -30.86 9.59 -10.94
N ASP A 343 -31.71 9.79 -11.95
CA ASP A 343 -33.14 10.11 -11.82
C ASP A 343 -33.97 8.98 -11.17
N ASP A 344 -33.33 7.92 -10.66
CA ASP A 344 -33.95 6.81 -9.95
C ASP A 344 -34.07 7.05 -8.44
N ALA A 345 -34.44 8.26 -8.05
CA ALA A 345 -34.84 8.54 -6.66
C ALA A 345 -36.14 7.78 -6.35
N ILE A 346 -36.02 6.73 -5.56
CA ILE A 346 -37.15 5.98 -5.02
C ILE A 346 -38.08 6.97 -4.27
N PRO A 347 -39.35 7.06 -4.63
CA PRO A 347 -40.26 7.95 -3.90
C PRO A 347 -40.39 7.48 -2.45
N ALA A 348 -40.22 8.41 -1.53
CA ALA A 348 -40.43 8.19 -0.10
C ALA A 348 -41.82 7.67 0.17
N LEU A 349 -41.94 6.54 0.89
CA LEU A 349 -43.14 6.07 1.55
C LEU A 349 -43.23 6.69 2.94
#